data_a1edd1342cc3db29873e8f821fef7a1b
#
_entry.id   a1edd1342cc3db29873e8f821fef7a1b
#
_cell.length_a   1.000
_cell.length_b   1.000
_cell.length_c   1.000
_cell.angle_alpha   90.00
_cell.angle_beta   90.00
_cell.angle_gamma   90.00
#
_symmetry.space_group_name_H-M   'P 1'
#
loop_
_entity.id
_entity.type
_entity.pdbx_description
1 polymer ?
#
loop_
_entity_poly.entity_id
_entity_poly.type
_entity_poly.pdbx_seq_one_letter_code
_entity_poly.pdbx_strand_id
1 'polypeptide(L)'
;VLIGDYVVIRKAGDVIPEVLSAVVEKRTGKETKFNMPTTCPDCGTKLVEQSEGDVDLRCPNAQSCPAQLRERLYYIGSRAALDIDVLGYEAAVALLQDKIISDESDIFALSESALMKSSFFTKKDGSKGKNLEKLLEALENAKTRPLWRTIVALSIRHVGPTAAQALATNFGSMDAISKASVAELADIDGVGEVIAQSII
;
A
#
# COMPACT_ATOMS: atom_id res chain seq x y z
N VAL A 1 -16.83 20.61 -14.06
CA VAL A 1 -15.65 21.39 -13.66
C VAL A 1 -14.54 21.11 -14.68
N LEU A 2 -13.81 22.15 -15.09
CA LEU A 2 -12.66 22.09 -15.98
C LEU A 2 -11.39 22.40 -15.20
N ILE A 3 -10.24 21.94 -15.68
CA ILE A 3 -8.94 22.35 -15.14
C ILE A 3 -8.76 23.83 -15.41
N GLY A 4 -8.49 24.61 -14.37
CA GLY A 4 -8.38 26.06 -14.42
C GLY A 4 -9.66 26.81 -14.04
N ASP A 5 -10.78 26.11 -13.78
CA ASP A 5 -11.99 26.74 -13.27
C ASP A 5 -11.77 27.36 -11.88
N TYR A 6 -12.38 28.52 -11.64
CA TYR A 6 -12.72 28.93 -10.28
C TYR A 6 -13.89 28.09 -9.78
N VAL A 7 -13.82 27.60 -8.56
CA VAL A 7 -14.84 26.74 -8.00
C VAL A 7 -15.42 27.30 -6.70
N VAL A 8 -16.67 27.02 -6.46
CA VAL A 8 -17.33 27.22 -5.17
C VAL A 8 -17.06 25.98 -4.32
N ILE A 9 -16.50 26.18 -3.14
CA ILE A 9 -16.24 25.12 -2.17
C ILE A 9 -17.03 25.33 -0.91
N ARG A 10 -17.41 24.25 -0.25
CA ARG A 10 -17.91 24.28 1.11
C ARG A 10 -17.07 23.35 2.00
N LYS A 11 -17.12 23.56 3.28
CA LYS A 11 -16.58 22.65 4.27
C LYS A 11 -17.56 21.49 4.47
N ALA A 12 -17.15 20.28 4.05
CA ALA A 12 -17.94 19.09 4.28
C ALA A 12 -17.52 18.47 5.63
N GLY A 13 -18.48 18.36 6.54
CA GLY A 13 -18.16 17.96 7.92
C GLY A 13 -17.21 18.95 8.59
N ASP A 14 -16.23 18.44 9.36
CA ASP A 14 -15.37 19.30 10.17
C ASP A 14 -14.17 19.89 9.42
N VAL A 15 -13.64 19.23 8.39
CA VAL A 15 -12.35 19.62 7.81
C VAL A 15 -12.31 19.60 6.28
N ILE A 16 -12.98 18.67 5.61
CA ILE A 16 -12.72 18.36 4.19
C ILE A 16 -13.45 19.35 3.27
N PRO A 17 -12.76 20.07 2.34
CA PRO A 17 -13.42 20.89 1.36
C PRO A 17 -14.12 20.05 0.28
N GLU A 18 -15.35 20.40 -0.05
CA GLU A 18 -16.14 19.82 -1.14
C GLU A 18 -16.36 20.87 -2.23
N VAL A 19 -16.08 20.48 -3.47
CA VAL A 19 -16.36 21.32 -4.63
C VAL A 19 -17.84 21.20 -5.00
N LEU A 20 -18.56 22.31 -4.96
CA LEU A 20 -19.99 22.36 -5.29
C LEU A 20 -20.25 22.61 -6.78
N SER A 21 -19.56 23.60 -7.35
CA SER A 21 -19.78 24.02 -8.75
C SER A 21 -18.58 24.80 -9.29
N ALA A 22 -18.52 24.90 -10.62
CA ALA A 22 -17.68 25.90 -11.28
C ALA A 22 -18.33 27.27 -11.30
N VAL A 23 -17.55 28.34 -11.20
CA VAL A 23 -17.95 29.74 -11.41
C VAL A 23 -17.76 30.08 -12.89
N VAL A 24 -18.72 29.70 -13.71
CA VAL A 24 -18.62 29.76 -15.18
C VAL A 24 -18.35 31.17 -15.70
N GLU A 25 -18.84 32.19 -15.02
CA GLU A 25 -18.69 33.61 -15.37
C GLU A 25 -17.22 34.07 -15.24
N LYS A 26 -16.39 33.33 -14.50
CA LYS A 26 -14.94 33.60 -14.33
C LYS A 26 -14.07 32.88 -15.34
N ARG A 27 -14.63 32.09 -16.25
CA ARG A 27 -13.85 31.40 -17.28
C ARG A 27 -13.22 32.39 -18.25
N THR A 28 -11.98 32.13 -18.59
CA THR A 28 -11.16 32.93 -19.50
C THR A 28 -11.06 32.34 -20.91
N GLY A 29 -11.61 31.13 -21.11
CA GLY A 29 -11.48 30.32 -22.33
C GLY A 29 -10.18 29.49 -22.41
N LYS A 30 -9.39 29.48 -21.33
CA LYS A 30 -8.16 28.68 -21.22
C LYS A 30 -8.37 27.38 -20.45
N GLU A 31 -9.56 27.22 -19.90
CA GLU A 31 -9.93 26.03 -19.12
C GLU A 31 -9.99 24.81 -20.02
N THR A 32 -9.45 23.69 -19.53
CA THR A 32 -9.35 22.44 -20.30
C THR A 32 -10.10 21.29 -19.64
N LYS A 33 -10.61 20.38 -20.48
CA LYS A 33 -11.24 19.16 -19.98
C LYS A 33 -10.20 18.21 -19.42
N PHE A 34 -10.46 17.64 -18.25
CA PHE A 34 -9.67 16.55 -17.74
C PHE A 34 -9.90 15.29 -18.59
N ASN A 35 -8.82 14.70 -19.08
CA ASN A 35 -8.87 13.42 -19.76
C ASN A 35 -8.29 12.35 -18.82
N MET A 36 -9.12 11.38 -18.45
CA MET A 36 -8.68 10.27 -17.61
C MET A 36 -7.58 9.46 -18.32
N PRO A 37 -6.46 9.17 -17.67
CA PRO A 37 -5.44 8.28 -18.21
C PRO A 37 -6.04 6.90 -18.53
N THR A 38 -5.65 6.31 -19.64
CA THR A 38 -6.06 4.96 -20.04
C THR A 38 -4.99 3.92 -19.74
N THR A 39 -3.78 4.37 -19.39
CA THR A 39 -2.64 3.54 -19.03
C THR A 39 -2.05 4.00 -17.69
N CYS A 40 -1.48 3.06 -16.96
CA CYS A 40 -0.79 3.35 -15.70
C CYS A 40 0.43 4.24 -15.97
N PRO A 41 0.59 5.38 -15.26
CA PRO A 41 1.71 6.30 -15.47
C PRO A 41 3.07 5.70 -15.08
N ASP A 42 3.09 4.71 -14.18
CA ASP A 42 4.32 4.09 -13.69
C ASP A 42 4.78 2.89 -14.53
N CYS A 43 3.85 2.00 -14.94
CA CYS A 43 4.21 0.76 -15.65
C CYS A 43 3.65 0.64 -17.06
N GLY A 44 2.86 1.61 -17.54
CA GLY A 44 2.28 1.60 -18.89
C GLY A 44 1.13 0.61 -19.10
N THR A 45 0.81 -0.23 -18.13
CA THR A 45 -0.27 -1.23 -18.24
C THR A 45 -1.62 -0.53 -18.42
N LYS A 46 -2.47 -1.06 -19.31
CA LYS A 46 -3.82 -0.54 -19.52
C LYS A 46 -4.62 -0.59 -18.22
N LEU A 47 -5.24 0.54 -17.88
CA LEU A 47 -6.13 0.62 -16.72
C LEU A 47 -7.48 -0.04 -17.05
N VAL A 48 -8.08 -0.66 -16.03
CA VAL A 48 -9.36 -1.37 -16.14
C VAL A 48 -10.27 -1.04 -14.97
N GLU A 49 -11.57 -1.15 -15.20
CA GLU A 49 -12.57 -1.25 -14.14
C GLU A 49 -12.43 -2.63 -13.48
N GLN A 50 -12.53 -2.72 -12.15
CA GLN A 50 -12.49 -4.01 -11.45
C GLN A 50 -13.84 -4.73 -11.49
N SER A 51 -14.91 -3.95 -11.48
CA SER A 51 -16.28 -4.44 -11.61
C SER A 51 -17.01 -3.60 -12.65
N GLU A 52 -18.00 -4.19 -13.31
CA GLU A 52 -18.84 -3.49 -14.28
C GLU A 52 -19.51 -2.27 -13.64
N GLY A 53 -19.29 -1.09 -14.21
CA GLY A 53 -19.82 0.18 -13.72
C GLY A 53 -18.97 0.88 -12.67
N ASP A 54 -17.77 0.37 -12.35
CA ASP A 54 -16.81 1.10 -11.51
C ASP A 54 -16.42 2.42 -12.18
N VAL A 55 -16.43 3.49 -11.39
CA VAL A 55 -15.92 4.81 -11.82
C VAL A 55 -14.39 4.85 -11.77
N ASP A 56 -13.80 4.03 -10.91
CA ASP A 56 -12.35 3.96 -10.70
C ASP A 56 -11.69 3.09 -11.75
N LEU A 57 -10.67 3.66 -12.41
CA LEU A 57 -9.76 2.89 -13.26
C LEU A 57 -8.53 2.47 -12.47
N ARG A 58 -8.18 1.20 -12.49
CA ARG A 58 -7.08 0.62 -11.71
C ARG A 58 -6.08 -0.11 -12.59
N CYS A 59 -4.83 -0.11 -12.15
CA CYS A 59 -3.77 -0.88 -12.79
C CYS A 59 -3.86 -2.34 -12.34
N PRO A 60 -4.13 -3.30 -13.26
CA PRO A 60 -4.24 -4.72 -12.91
C PRO A 60 -2.87 -5.39 -12.68
N ASN A 61 -1.76 -4.72 -12.99
CA ASN A 61 -0.41 -5.26 -12.82
C ASN A 61 0.03 -5.17 -11.34
N ALA A 62 -0.61 -5.96 -10.47
CA ALA A 62 -0.36 -5.92 -9.04
C ALA A 62 1.06 -6.40 -8.69
N GLN A 63 1.61 -7.38 -9.41
CA GLN A 63 2.90 -8.00 -9.10
C GLN A 63 4.09 -7.12 -9.49
N SER A 64 4.05 -6.50 -10.69
CA SER A 64 5.23 -5.87 -11.29
C SER A 64 5.13 -4.35 -11.42
N CYS A 65 4.02 -3.73 -11.01
CA CYS A 65 3.90 -2.28 -11.05
C CYS A 65 4.76 -1.65 -9.94
N PRO A 66 5.78 -0.82 -10.29
CA PRO A 66 6.67 -0.23 -9.30
C PRO A 66 5.94 0.64 -8.26
N ALA A 67 4.91 1.37 -8.69
CA ALA A 67 4.10 2.18 -7.78
C ALA A 67 3.37 1.32 -6.76
N GLN A 68 2.76 0.22 -7.19
CA GLN A 68 2.04 -0.68 -6.28
C GLN A 68 3.00 -1.39 -5.32
N LEU A 69 4.16 -1.83 -5.79
CA LEU A 69 5.18 -2.44 -4.93
C LEU A 69 5.69 -1.44 -3.88
N ARG A 70 5.94 -0.19 -4.26
CA ARG A 70 6.32 0.87 -3.33
C ARG A 70 5.26 1.08 -2.24
N GLU A 71 3.99 1.17 -2.62
CA GLU A 71 2.90 1.36 -1.67
C GLU A 71 2.71 0.15 -0.73
N ARG A 72 2.89 -1.09 -1.24
CA ARG A 72 2.88 -2.29 -0.40
C ARG A 72 4.02 -2.28 0.62
N LEU A 73 5.24 -1.94 0.20
CA LEU A 73 6.38 -1.82 1.12
C LEU A 73 6.14 -0.77 2.21
N TYR A 74 5.65 0.40 1.82
CA TYR A 74 5.28 1.45 2.76
C TYR A 74 4.22 0.97 3.75
N TYR A 75 3.18 0.28 3.26
CA TYR A 75 2.11 -0.24 4.11
C TYR A 75 2.60 -1.33 5.06
N ILE A 76 3.43 -2.27 4.60
CA ILE A 76 4.06 -3.30 5.44
C ILE A 76 4.83 -2.67 6.61
N GLY A 77 5.56 -1.59 6.35
CA GLY A 77 6.31 -0.84 7.37
C GLY A 77 5.43 -0.04 8.33
N SER A 78 4.17 0.20 8.00
CA SER A 78 3.29 1.08 8.78
C SER A 78 2.96 0.53 10.16
N ARG A 79 2.56 1.44 11.07
CA ARG A 79 2.10 1.07 12.42
C ARG A 79 0.87 0.17 12.42
N ALA A 80 0.06 0.23 11.39
CA ALA A 80 -1.12 -0.63 11.25
C ALA A 80 -0.75 -2.08 10.94
N ALA A 81 0.36 -2.30 10.25
CA ALA A 81 0.87 -3.61 9.86
C ALA A 81 2.03 -4.07 10.77
N LEU A 82 3.24 -4.22 10.26
CA LEU A 82 4.37 -4.77 11.01
C LEU A 82 5.13 -3.74 11.85
N ASP A 83 4.86 -2.43 11.70
CA ASP A 83 5.46 -1.35 12.48
C ASP A 83 6.99 -1.39 12.43
N ILE A 84 7.53 -1.36 11.21
CA ILE A 84 8.97 -1.40 10.94
C ILE A 84 9.48 0.03 10.87
N ASP A 85 10.19 0.47 11.92
CA ASP A 85 10.80 1.80 11.95
C ASP A 85 11.74 1.98 10.76
N VAL A 86 11.82 3.21 10.23
CA VAL A 86 12.57 3.57 9.03
C VAL A 86 11.97 3.09 7.71
N LEU A 87 11.22 1.99 7.66
CA LEU A 87 10.56 1.54 6.42
C LEU A 87 9.35 2.42 6.08
N GLY A 88 9.60 3.71 5.87
CA GLY A 88 8.64 4.68 5.36
C GLY A 88 8.72 4.82 3.84
N TYR A 89 7.97 5.77 3.28
CA TYR A 89 7.88 6.00 1.85
C TYR A 89 9.25 6.22 1.19
N GLU A 90 10.10 7.07 1.75
CA GLU A 90 11.44 7.37 1.22
C GLU A 90 12.38 6.16 1.23
N ALA A 91 12.30 5.34 2.28
CA ALA A 91 13.06 4.10 2.34
C ALA A 91 12.59 3.09 1.29
N ALA A 92 11.27 2.93 1.08
CA ALA A 92 10.71 2.08 0.04
C ALA A 92 11.15 2.54 -1.36
N VAL A 93 11.14 3.86 -1.62
CA VAL A 93 11.65 4.44 -2.87
C VAL A 93 13.12 4.11 -3.06
N ALA A 94 13.96 4.35 -2.04
CA ALA A 94 15.41 4.10 -2.12
C ALA A 94 15.72 2.62 -2.37
N LEU A 95 15.08 1.70 -1.65
CA LEU A 95 15.29 0.26 -1.79
C LEU A 95 14.97 -0.24 -3.21
N LEU A 96 13.91 0.31 -3.83
CA LEU A 96 13.51 -0.06 -5.19
C LEU A 96 14.38 0.60 -6.25
N GLN A 97 14.67 1.90 -6.13
CA GLN A 97 15.47 2.64 -7.10
C GLN A 97 16.92 2.14 -7.17
N ASP A 98 17.49 1.83 -5.99
CA ASP A 98 18.85 1.29 -5.88
C ASP A 98 18.90 -0.23 -6.16
N LYS A 99 17.74 -0.84 -6.54
CA LYS A 99 17.60 -2.27 -6.88
C LYS A 99 18.13 -3.19 -5.77
N ILE A 100 17.93 -2.79 -4.51
CA ILE A 100 18.32 -3.58 -3.34
C ILE A 100 17.30 -4.70 -3.11
N ILE A 101 16.03 -4.41 -3.42
CA ILE A 101 14.92 -5.37 -3.40
C ILE A 101 14.18 -5.32 -4.73
N SER A 102 13.54 -6.42 -5.08
CA SER A 102 12.68 -6.59 -6.25
C SER A 102 11.24 -6.97 -5.89
N ASP A 103 11.04 -7.46 -4.68
CA ASP A 103 9.78 -7.96 -4.15
C ASP A 103 9.66 -7.57 -2.67
N GLU A 104 8.45 -7.52 -2.14
CA GLU A 104 8.21 -7.18 -0.73
C GLU A 104 8.77 -8.20 0.25
N SER A 105 8.94 -9.47 -0.14
CA SER A 105 9.53 -10.50 0.71
C SER A 105 11.03 -10.30 0.93
N ASP A 106 11.71 -9.64 -0.01
CA ASP A 106 13.15 -9.37 0.06
C ASP A 106 13.54 -8.54 1.29
N ILE A 107 12.60 -7.79 1.89
CA ILE A 107 12.90 -6.96 3.07
C ILE A 107 13.44 -7.79 4.25
N PHE A 108 12.99 -9.03 4.41
CA PHE A 108 13.44 -9.91 5.49
C PHE A 108 14.78 -10.59 5.22
N ALA A 109 15.29 -10.46 3.99
CA ALA A 109 16.63 -10.93 3.58
C ALA A 109 17.66 -9.77 3.50
N LEU A 110 17.25 -8.55 3.85
CA LEU A 110 18.13 -7.37 3.81
C LEU A 110 19.34 -7.57 4.73
N SER A 111 20.50 -7.27 4.18
CA SER A 111 21.77 -7.29 4.89
C SER A 111 22.39 -5.90 4.95
N GLU A 112 23.31 -5.70 5.89
CA GLU A 112 24.10 -4.48 5.97
C GLU A 112 24.80 -4.18 4.65
N SER A 113 25.44 -5.18 4.04
CA SER A 113 26.18 -5.03 2.78
C SER A 113 25.28 -4.62 1.60
N ALA A 114 24.00 -5.03 1.60
CA ALA A 114 23.03 -4.62 0.62
C ALA A 114 22.62 -3.16 0.83
N LEU A 115 22.31 -2.78 2.06
CA LEU A 115 21.88 -1.41 2.42
C LEU A 115 22.98 -0.38 2.22
N MET A 116 24.25 -0.76 2.41
CA MET A 116 25.40 0.12 2.16
C MET A 116 25.53 0.58 0.70
N LYS A 117 24.81 -0.03 -0.23
CA LYS A 117 24.78 0.40 -1.64
C LYS A 117 23.89 1.62 -1.87
N SER A 118 23.06 2.00 -0.92
CA SER A 118 22.13 3.13 -1.02
C SER A 118 22.60 4.34 -0.23
N SER A 119 22.53 5.51 -0.86
CA SER A 119 22.82 6.79 -0.20
C SER A 119 21.82 7.14 0.91
N PHE A 120 20.62 6.53 0.91
CA PHE A 120 19.65 6.71 1.96
C PHE A 120 20.08 6.09 3.30
N PHE A 121 20.87 5.02 3.23
CA PHE A 121 21.35 4.26 4.39
C PHE A 121 22.80 4.56 4.74
N THR A 122 23.51 5.37 3.95
CA THR A 122 24.90 5.76 4.19
C THR A 122 25.03 7.25 4.46
N LYS A 123 26.11 7.66 5.12
CA LYS A 123 26.49 9.05 5.26
C LYS A 123 27.23 9.53 3.99
N LYS A 124 27.44 10.85 3.87
CA LYS A 124 28.18 11.47 2.75
C LYS A 124 29.62 10.94 2.60
N ASP A 125 30.25 10.49 3.68
CA ASP A 125 31.58 9.91 3.70
C ASP A 125 31.61 8.38 3.38
N GLY A 126 30.42 7.83 3.03
CA GLY A 126 30.28 6.40 2.74
C GLY A 126 30.16 5.49 3.96
N SER A 127 30.25 6.04 5.17
CA SER A 127 30.06 5.25 6.40
C SER A 127 28.58 4.94 6.67
N LYS A 128 28.33 4.00 7.57
CA LYS A 128 26.97 3.59 7.97
C LYS A 128 26.14 4.77 8.47
N GLY A 129 24.94 4.93 7.93
CA GLY A 129 23.94 5.85 8.43
C GLY A 129 23.13 5.23 9.59
N LYS A 130 22.57 6.08 10.45
CA LYS A 130 21.69 5.61 11.55
C LYS A 130 20.47 4.84 11.06
N ASN A 131 19.95 5.15 9.88
CA ASN A 131 18.79 4.50 9.30
C ASN A 131 19.06 3.02 8.98
N LEU A 132 20.29 2.67 8.63
CA LEU A 132 20.68 1.29 8.34
C LEU A 132 20.52 0.39 9.56
N GLU A 133 21.14 0.77 10.68
CA GLU A 133 21.11 -0.02 11.93
C GLU A 133 19.66 -0.13 12.45
N LYS A 134 18.94 0.99 12.47
CA LYS A 134 17.54 1.01 12.89
C LYS A 134 16.64 0.13 12.04
N LEU A 135 16.82 0.12 10.71
CA LEU A 135 16.01 -0.73 9.84
C LEU A 135 16.26 -2.20 10.11
N LEU A 136 17.52 -2.62 10.22
CA LEU A 136 17.85 -4.03 10.51
C LEU A 136 17.29 -4.49 11.86
N GLU A 137 17.44 -3.66 12.90
CA GLU A 137 16.86 -3.94 14.23
C GLU A 137 15.31 -4.02 14.16
N ALA A 138 14.67 -3.10 13.44
CA ALA A 138 13.22 -3.08 13.29
C ALA A 138 12.70 -4.31 12.52
N LEU A 139 13.44 -4.79 11.52
CA LEU A 139 13.12 -6.00 10.78
C LEU A 139 13.19 -7.26 11.66
N GLU A 140 14.21 -7.38 12.52
CA GLU A 140 14.29 -8.48 13.50
C GLU A 140 13.10 -8.42 14.49
N ASN A 141 12.76 -7.25 14.99
CA ASN A 141 11.60 -7.07 15.86
C ASN A 141 10.29 -7.42 15.14
N ALA A 142 10.17 -7.11 13.84
CA ALA A 142 8.98 -7.40 13.04
C ALA A 142 8.72 -8.91 12.93
N LYS A 143 9.77 -9.76 12.90
CA LYS A 143 9.65 -11.23 12.87
C LYS A 143 8.96 -11.82 14.10
N THR A 144 8.91 -11.08 15.20
CA THR A 144 8.29 -11.51 16.46
C THR A 144 6.87 -10.95 16.66
N ARG A 145 6.37 -10.18 15.70
CA ARG A 145 5.02 -9.60 15.77
C ARG A 145 3.94 -10.69 15.71
N PRO A 146 2.79 -10.49 16.37
CA PRO A 146 1.66 -11.41 16.31
C PRO A 146 1.19 -11.68 14.88
N LEU A 147 0.77 -12.91 14.61
CA LEU A 147 0.32 -13.38 13.28
C LEU A 147 -0.68 -12.44 12.59
N TRP A 148 -1.64 -11.88 13.33
CA TRP A 148 -2.63 -10.98 12.76
C TRP A 148 -2.00 -9.75 12.07
N ARG A 149 -0.83 -9.27 12.53
CA ARG A 149 -0.13 -8.16 11.91
C ARG A 149 0.47 -8.55 10.56
N THR A 150 0.93 -9.77 10.42
CA THR A 150 1.37 -10.32 9.13
C THR A 150 0.19 -10.42 8.15
N ILE A 151 -0.98 -10.89 8.63
CA ILE A 151 -2.19 -10.95 7.81
C ILE A 151 -2.59 -9.56 7.33
N VAL A 152 -2.55 -8.55 8.20
CA VAL A 152 -2.82 -7.14 7.81
C VAL A 152 -1.79 -6.66 6.79
N ALA A 153 -0.50 -6.99 6.98
CA ALA A 153 0.59 -6.58 6.09
C ALA A 153 0.43 -7.11 4.66
N LEU A 154 -0.23 -8.26 4.47
CA LEU A 154 -0.56 -8.80 3.14
C LEU A 154 -1.52 -7.93 2.34
N SER A 155 -2.18 -6.95 2.98
CA SER A 155 -3.11 -6.01 2.32
C SER A 155 -4.24 -6.69 1.54
N ILE A 156 -4.69 -7.87 2.00
CA ILE A 156 -5.81 -8.59 1.38
C ILE A 156 -7.05 -7.70 1.46
N ARG A 157 -7.74 -7.56 0.34
CA ARG A 157 -8.93 -6.70 0.25
C ARG A 157 -9.97 -7.12 1.29
N HIS A 158 -10.55 -6.16 1.97
CA HIS A 158 -11.52 -6.32 3.06
C HIS A 158 -10.98 -6.94 4.37
N VAL A 159 -9.74 -7.40 4.42
CA VAL A 159 -9.11 -7.94 5.62
C VAL A 159 -8.45 -6.81 6.41
N GLY A 160 -9.19 -6.23 7.34
CA GLY A 160 -8.68 -5.26 8.30
C GLY A 160 -8.19 -5.93 9.60
N PRO A 161 -7.73 -5.12 10.58
CA PRO A 161 -7.21 -5.65 11.86
C PRO A 161 -8.18 -6.58 12.59
N THR A 162 -9.47 -6.30 12.57
CA THR A 162 -10.49 -7.12 13.25
C THR A 162 -10.59 -8.52 12.60
N ALA A 163 -10.74 -8.58 11.28
CA ALA A 163 -10.78 -9.85 10.56
C ALA A 163 -9.45 -10.62 10.69
N ALA A 164 -8.31 -9.92 10.61
CA ALA A 164 -7.00 -10.52 10.77
C ALA A 164 -6.79 -11.13 12.16
N GLN A 165 -7.28 -10.48 13.22
CA GLN A 165 -7.24 -11.01 14.58
C GLN A 165 -8.13 -12.25 14.73
N ALA A 166 -9.33 -12.22 14.15
CA ALA A 166 -10.23 -13.37 14.16
C ALA A 166 -9.60 -14.58 13.43
N LEU A 167 -9.03 -14.38 12.25
CA LEU A 167 -8.30 -15.40 11.50
C LEU A 167 -7.11 -15.96 12.29
N ALA A 168 -6.28 -15.09 12.85
CA ALA A 168 -5.11 -15.50 13.61
C ALA A 168 -5.49 -16.31 14.86
N THR A 169 -6.59 -15.95 15.53
CA THR A 169 -7.07 -16.65 16.73
C THR A 169 -7.63 -18.02 16.39
N ASN A 170 -8.39 -18.14 15.29
CA ASN A 170 -9.05 -19.40 14.93
C ASN A 170 -8.10 -20.40 14.27
N PHE A 171 -7.20 -19.95 13.39
CA PHE A 171 -6.30 -20.82 12.62
C PHE A 171 -4.89 -20.96 13.22
N GLY A 172 -4.40 -19.96 13.94
CA GLY A 172 -3.10 -20.00 14.62
C GLY A 172 -1.87 -19.91 13.71
N SER A 173 -2.01 -20.15 12.38
CA SER A 173 -0.88 -20.09 11.44
C SER A 173 -1.31 -19.69 10.03
N MET A 174 -0.38 -19.13 9.25
CA MET A 174 -0.61 -18.85 7.82
C MET A 174 -0.85 -20.12 7.02
N ASP A 175 -0.17 -21.21 7.36
CA ASP A 175 -0.35 -22.51 6.69
C ASP A 175 -1.77 -23.05 6.86
N ALA A 176 -2.36 -22.91 8.06
CA ALA A 176 -3.73 -23.30 8.30
C ALA A 176 -4.72 -22.41 7.52
N ILE A 177 -4.50 -21.09 7.50
CA ILE A 177 -5.33 -20.14 6.73
C ILE A 177 -5.28 -20.45 5.24
N SER A 178 -4.10 -20.71 4.69
CA SER A 178 -3.91 -20.96 3.25
C SER A 178 -4.53 -22.30 2.79
N LYS A 179 -4.79 -23.22 3.69
CA LYS A 179 -5.42 -24.53 3.41
C LYS A 179 -6.92 -24.56 3.68
N ALA A 180 -7.44 -23.52 4.33
CA ALA A 180 -8.84 -23.43 4.68
C ALA A 180 -9.72 -23.21 3.45
N SER A 181 -10.90 -23.79 3.44
CA SER A 181 -11.93 -23.51 2.45
C SER A 181 -12.63 -22.18 2.70
N VAL A 182 -13.28 -21.63 1.66
CA VAL A 182 -14.12 -20.43 1.80
C VAL A 182 -15.17 -20.60 2.90
N ALA A 183 -15.79 -21.78 3.01
CA ALA A 183 -16.80 -22.05 4.02
C ALA A 183 -16.23 -21.99 5.45
N GLU A 184 -15.05 -22.61 5.68
CA GLU A 184 -14.37 -22.56 6.99
C GLU A 184 -13.95 -21.16 7.38
N LEU A 185 -13.48 -20.37 6.41
CA LEU A 185 -13.14 -18.96 6.63
C LEU A 185 -14.38 -18.11 6.95
N ALA A 186 -15.48 -18.33 6.22
CA ALA A 186 -16.72 -17.55 6.37
C ALA A 186 -17.49 -17.87 7.66
N ASP A 187 -17.26 -19.03 8.29
CA ASP A 187 -17.87 -19.44 9.56
C ASP A 187 -17.28 -18.68 10.77
N ILE A 188 -16.16 -17.97 10.56
CA ILE A 188 -15.53 -17.17 11.62
C ILE A 188 -16.29 -15.86 11.83
N ASP A 189 -16.63 -15.57 13.07
CA ASP A 189 -17.26 -14.30 13.44
C ASP A 189 -16.40 -13.10 12.99
N GLY A 190 -17.01 -12.18 12.24
CA GLY A 190 -16.33 -11.03 11.65
C GLY A 190 -15.60 -11.31 10.31
N VAL A 191 -15.70 -12.56 9.78
CA VAL A 191 -15.16 -12.93 8.45
C VAL A 191 -16.32 -13.44 7.59
N GLY A 192 -17.05 -12.55 6.95
CA GLY A 192 -18.14 -12.97 6.05
C GLY A 192 -17.62 -13.54 4.72
N GLU A 193 -18.53 -14.07 3.90
CA GLU A 193 -18.22 -14.72 2.62
C GLU A 193 -17.37 -13.86 1.67
N VAL A 194 -17.63 -12.53 1.59
CA VAL A 194 -16.87 -11.59 0.76
C VAL A 194 -15.40 -11.52 1.21
N ILE A 195 -15.16 -11.53 2.53
CA ILE A 195 -13.79 -11.52 3.09
C ILE A 195 -13.13 -12.87 2.81
N ALA A 196 -13.84 -13.97 3.06
CA ALA A 196 -13.35 -15.32 2.82
C ALA A 196 -12.93 -15.55 1.36
N GLN A 197 -13.74 -15.09 0.40
CA GLN A 197 -13.41 -15.13 -1.02
C GLN A 197 -12.20 -14.26 -1.40
N SER A 198 -11.94 -13.19 -0.64
CA SER A 198 -10.76 -12.33 -0.90
C SER A 198 -9.45 -12.93 -0.39
N ILE A 199 -9.52 -13.95 0.49
CA ILE A 199 -8.35 -14.64 1.07
C ILE A 199 -7.86 -15.77 0.16
N ILE A 200 -8.78 -16.44 -0.54
CA ILE A 200 -8.49 -17.55 -1.46
C ILE A 200 -8.09 -17.04 -2.85
#